data_ad9b75c3fa36ee039647e4eb241cb685
#
_entry.id   ad9b75c3fa36ee039647e4eb241cb685
#
_cell.length_a   1.000
_cell.length_b   1.000
_cell.length_c   1.000
_cell.angle_alpha   90.00
_cell.angle_beta   90.00
_cell.angle_gamma   90.00
#
_symmetry.space_group_name_H-M   'P 1'
#
loop_
_entity.id
_entity.type
_entity.pdbx_description
1 polymer ?
#
loop_
_entity_poly.entity_id
_entity_poly.type
_entity_poly.pdbx_seq_one_letter_code
_entity_poly.pdbx_strand_id
1 'polypeptide(L)'
;MGKYQEITKKILWNSFGKDTVAARVGLSLVPVGILPFQPIKPPYPNGFPPLIHLDDSNIEKYLMNIVGTAIQVDNGKLVTCAHVVEGLMEQKSEGYILARIIRGGTIAYVPYPIQCSLRYVDPRTDAVNLNVDLATLIVSAKSTKEIPYETPNIRWGVSSKLGVGDQVIIGGYPCGKEMFLFTMSNRGVVQPTFYSGIVSAIIPATKPQETRIIQVSIPCLGGMSGGALFDPKTG
;
A
#
# COMPACT_ATOMS: atom_id res chain seq x y z
N MET A 1 11.61 -12.75 18.31
CA MET A 1 10.16 -12.54 18.38
C MET A 1 9.77 -11.31 19.21
N GLY A 2 10.31 -11.10 20.42
CA GLY A 2 9.89 -10.00 21.32
C GLY A 2 10.05 -8.59 20.74
N LYS A 3 11.20 -8.27 20.14
CA LYS A 3 11.49 -6.92 19.60
C LYS A 3 10.54 -6.53 18.45
N TYR A 4 10.21 -7.46 17.57
CA TYR A 4 9.28 -7.23 16.47
C TYR A 4 7.85 -6.95 16.98
N GLN A 5 7.38 -7.76 17.96
CA GLN A 5 6.06 -7.55 18.57
C GLN A 5 5.95 -6.19 19.27
N GLU A 6 7.01 -5.75 19.93
CA GLU A 6 7.06 -4.44 20.60
C GLU A 6 7.01 -3.28 19.59
N ILE A 7 7.78 -3.38 18.51
CA ILE A 7 7.76 -2.40 17.39
C ILE A 7 6.37 -2.33 16.77
N THR A 8 5.77 -3.49 16.46
CA THR A 8 4.43 -3.55 15.88
C THR A 8 3.38 -2.92 16.78
N LYS A 9 3.39 -3.23 18.08
CA LYS A 9 2.49 -2.61 19.06
C LYS A 9 2.63 -1.10 19.09
N LYS A 10 3.85 -0.58 19.06
CA LYS A 10 4.12 0.86 19.05
C LYS A 10 3.58 1.54 17.79
N ILE A 11 3.76 0.92 16.62
CA ILE A 11 3.20 1.42 15.36
C ILE A 11 1.67 1.43 15.44
N LEU A 12 1.06 0.34 15.87
CA LEU A 12 -0.39 0.22 16.00
C LEU A 12 -0.96 1.27 16.96
N TRP A 13 -0.34 1.43 18.11
CA TRP A 13 -0.78 2.42 19.09
C TRP A 13 -0.70 3.84 18.53
N ASN A 14 0.42 4.20 17.93
CA ASN A 14 0.62 5.55 17.40
C ASN A 14 -0.21 5.84 16.14
N SER A 15 -0.46 4.83 15.29
CA SER A 15 -1.14 5.00 14.00
C SER A 15 -2.64 4.78 14.08
N PHE A 16 -3.09 3.77 14.82
CA PHE A 16 -4.48 3.30 14.77
C PHE A 16 -5.19 3.36 16.14
N GLY A 17 -4.48 3.70 17.21
CA GLY A 17 -5.03 3.80 18.56
C GLY A 17 -5.26 2.47 19.26
N LYS A 18 -5.40 1.36 18.54
CA LYS A 18 -5.56 0.00 19.10
C LYS A 18 -5.14 -1.09 18.12
N ASP A 19 -4.85 -2.27 18.65
CA ASP A 19 -4.52 -3.47 17.88
C ASP A 19 -5.81 -4.14 17.36
N THR A 20 -6.09 -3.93 16.07
CA THR A 20 -7.21 -4.56 15.36
C THR A 20 -6.70 -5.26 14.11
N VAL A 21 -7.51 -6.13 13.51
CA VAL A 21 -7.19 -6.76 12.22
C VAL A 21 -6.92 -5.70 11.15
N ALA A 22 -7.78 -4.68 11.06
CA ALA A 22 -7.60 -3.56 10.11
C ALA A 22 -6.28 -2.81 10.35
N ALA A 23 -5.91 -2.57 11.61
CA ALA A 23 -4.64 -1.94 11.95
C ALA A 23 -3.44 -2.77 11.48
N ARG A 24 -3.47 -4.09 11.66
CA ARG A 24 -2.40 -4.99 11.22
C ARG A 24 -2.28 -5.04 9.71
N VAL A 25 -3.39 -5.17 8.98
CA VAL A 25 -3.42 -5.11 7.51
C VAL A 25 -2.93 -3.75 7.04
N GLY A 26 -3.37 -2.67 7.68
CA GLY A 26 -2.95 -1.31 7.35
C GLY A 26 -1.45 -1.04 7.45
N LEU A 27 -0.72 -1.82 8.27
CA LEU A 27 0.74 -1.73 8.32
C LEU A 27 1.41 -2.18 7.02
N SER A 28 0.77 -3.05 6.27
CA SER A 28 1.29 -3.55 4.99
C SER A 28 0.85 -2.69 3.80
N LEU A 29 -0.08 -1.75 4.00
CA LEU A 29 -0.55 -0.86 2.95
C LEU A 29 0.33 0.39 2.86
N VAL A 30 0.70 0.74 1.64
CA VAL A 30 1.45 1.97 1.33
C VAL A 30 0.79 2.73 0.19
N PRO A 31 0.77 4.07 0.23
CA PRO A 31 0.30 4.86 -0.89
C PRO A 31 1.33 4.85 -2.02
N VAL A 32 0.83 4.79 -3.24
CA VAL A 32 1.59 4.89 -4.49
C VAL A 32 1.22 6.21 -5.15
N GLY A 33 2.21 6.98 -5.57
CA GLY A 33 1.90 8.28 -6.19
C GLY A 33 3.12 9.01 -6.73
N ILE A 34 2.90 10.28 -7.03
CA ILE A 34 3.88 11.18 -7.58
C ILE A 34 4.16 12.28 -6.57
N LEU A 35 5.43 12.58 -6.35
CA LEU A 35 5.85 13.70 -5.53
C LEU A 35 6.06 14.95 -6.39
N PRO A 36 5.65 16.13 -5.90
CA PRO A 36 5.88 17.40 -6.61
C PRO A 36 7.33 17.88 -6.52
N PHE A 37 8.19 17.15 -5.83
CA PHE A 37 9.61 17.44 -5.66
C PHE A 37 10.43 16.17 -5.83
N GLN A 38 11.72 16.30 -6.09
CA GLN A 38 12.63 15.17 -6.14
C GLN A 38 13.24 14.91 -4.75
N PRO A 39 12.86 13.84 -4.07
CA PRO A 39 13.46 13.50 -2.78
C PRO A 39 14.92 13.07 -2.96
N ILE A 40 15.71 13.24 -1.90
CA ILE A 40 17.05 12.68 -1.85
C ILE A 40 16.93 11.15 -1.93
N LYS A 41 17.61 10.57 -2.92
CA LYS A 41 17.58 9.11 -3.14
C LYS A 41 18.61 8.38 -2.27
N PRO A 42 18.34 7.13 -1.88
CA PRO A 42 19.35 6.29 -1.26
C PRO A 42 20.60 6.10 -2.16
N PRO A 43 21.81 5.86 -1.60
CA PRO A 43 22.08 5.78 -0.16
C PRO A 43 22.11 7.15 0.51
N TYR A 44 21.54 7.21 1.72
CA TYR A 44 21.53 8.45 2.48
C TYR A 44 22.87 8.70 3.16
N PRO A 45 23.39 9.97 3.18
CA PRO A 45 24.71 10.29 3.72
C PRO A 45 24.95 9.77 5.16
N ASN A 46 23.89 9.75 5.97
CA ASN A 46 23.94 9.31 7.37
C ASN A 46 23.24 7.97 7.58
N GLY A 47 23.01 7.18 6.53
CA GLY A 47 22.28 5.92 6.59
C GLY A 47 20.77 6.05 6.87
N PHE A 48 20.25 7.29 6.95
CA PHE A 48 18.84 7.58 7.18
C PHE A 48 18.33 8.64 6.23
N PRO A 49 17.09 8.52 5.76
CA PRO A 49 16.47 9.59 4.98
C PRO A 49 16.37 10.88 5.79
N PRO A 50 16.55 12.04 5.16
CA PRO A 50 16.35 13.31 5.82
C PRO A 50 14.89 13.44 6.27
N LEU A 51 14.68 13.94 7.49
CA LEU A 51 13.35 14.31 7.96
C LEU A 51 12.97 15.66 7.35
N ILE A 52 11.81 15.72 6.74
CA ILE A 52 11.21 16.95 6.27
C ILE A 52 10.27 17.44 7.37
N HIS A 53 10.56 18.59 7.94
CA HIS A 53 9.63 19.27 8.82
C HIS A 53 8.59 19.99 7.97
N LEU A 54 7.34 19.56 8.09
CA LEU A 54 6.21 20.18 7.40
C LEU A 54 5.58 21.21 8.33
N ASP A 55 5.41 22.40 7.84
CA ASP A 55 4.62 23.46 8.45
C ASP A 55 3.56 23.96 7.46
N ASP A 56 2.63 24.77 7.94
CA ASP A 56 1.51 25.26 7.13
C ASP A 56 1.97 26.07 5.91
N SER A 57 3.19 26.62 5.93
CA SER A 57 3.73 27.43 4.83
C SER A 57 4.32 26.60 3.69
N ASN A 58 4.70 25.34 3.95
CA ASN A 58 5.40 24.51 2.98
C ASN A 58 4.72 23.18 2.66
N ILE A 59 3.65 22.82 3.40
CA ILE A 59 2.99 21.54 3.31
C ILE A 59 2.58 21.18 1.88
N GLU A 60 2.02 22.11 1.13
CA GLU A 60 1.55 21.87 -0.24
C GLU A 60 2.66 21.45 -1.20
N LYS A 61 3.90 21.90 -0.93
CA LYS A 61 5.07 21.55 -1.75
C LYS A 61 5.49 20.08 -1.59
N TYR A 62 5.02 19.43 -0.53
CA TYR A 62 5.42 18.07 -0.18
C TYR A 62 4.30 17.05 -0.31
N LEU A 63 3.11 17.48 -0.75
CA LEU A 63 1.97 16.59 -0.88
C LEU A 63 2.17 15.61 -2.03
N MET A 64 2.11 14.33 -1.69
CA MET A 64 2.05 13.27 -2.69
C MET A 64 0.71 13.29 -3.41
N ASN A 65 0.73 13.26 -4.73
CA ASN A 65 -0.47 12.97 -5.50
C ASN A 65 -0.64 11.44 -5.54
N ILE A 66 -1.50 10.92 -4.66
CA ILE A 66 -1.78 9.48 -4.58
C ILE A 66 -2.57 9.05 -5.81
N VAL A 67 -2.08 8.04 -6.51
CA VAL A 67 -2.73 7.43 -7.69
C VAL A 67 -3.23 6.02 -7.40
N GLY A 68 -2.70 5.39 -6.35
CA GLY A 68 -3.08 4.03 -5.97
C GLY A 68 -2.52 3.61 -4.62
N THR A 69 -2.79 2.37 -4.31
CA THR A 69 -2.31 1.67 -3.11
C THR A 69 -1.47 0.47 -3.52
N ALA A 70 -0.51 0.10 -2.71
CA ALA A 70 0.20 -1.17 -2.85
C ALA A 70 0.25 -1.91 -1.51
N ILE A 71 0.37 -3.22 -1.59
CA ILE A 71 0.53 -4.12 -0.46
C ILE A 71 1.99 -4.55 -0.42
N GLN A 72 2.67 -4.26 0.66
CA GLN A 72 4.04 -4.73 0.87
C GLN A 72 4.01 -6.22 1.24
N VAL A 73 4.62 -7.05 0.41
CA VAL A 73 4.62 -8.52 0.55
C VAL A 73 5.96 -9.08 0.99
N ASP A 74 7.03 -8.35 0.73
CA ASP A 74 8.40 -8.71 1.10
C ASP A 74 9.26 -7.43 1.10
N ASN A 75 10.50 -7.54 1.55
CA ASN A 75 11.47 -6.45 1.55
C ASN A 75 11.63 -5.86 0.14
N GLY A 76 11.13 -4.64 -0.06
CA GLY A 76 11.21 -3.93 -1.33
C GLY A 76 10.31 -4.44 -2.44
N LYS A 77 9.47 -5.44 -2.18
CA LYS A 77 8.50 -5.97 -3.15
C LYS A 77 7.07 -5.64 -2.70
N LEU A 78 6.31 -5.08 -3.60
CA LEU A 78 4.93 -4.71 -3.37
C LEU A 78 4.04 -5.23 -4.48
N VAL A 79 2.79 -5.46 -4.17
CA VAL A 79 1.76 -5.86 -5.13
C VAL A 79 0.74 -4.73 -5.25
N THR A 80 0.35 -4.41 -6.47
CA THR A 80 -0.66 -3.39 -6.80
C THR A 80 -1.43 -3.77 -8.06
N CYS A 81 -2.41 -2.96 -8.44
CA CYS A 81 -3.06 -3.09 -9.74
C CYS A 81 -2.14 -2.64 -10.88
N ALA A 82 -2.24 -3.29 -12.04
CA ALA A 82 -1.43 -2.94 -13.21
C ALA A 82 -1.76 -1.54 -13.72
N HIS A 83 -3.05 -1.15 -13.74
CA HIS A 83 -3.47 0.19 -14.16
C HIS A 83 -2.90 1.32 -13.28
N VAL A 84 -2.56 1.05 -12.01
CA VAL A 84 -1.87 2.04 -11.14
C VAL A 84 -0.48 2.35 -11.68
N VAL A 85 0.22 1.32 -12.16
CA VAL A 85 1.55 1.48 -12.77
C VAL A 85 1.44 2.21 -14.12
N GLU A 86 0.45 1.88 -14.91
CA GLU A 86 0.19 2.52 -16.20
C GLU A 86 -0.09 4.01 -16.01
N GLY A 87 -0.93 4.37 -15.03
CA GLY A 87 -1.18 5.77 -14.69
C GLY A 87 0.06 6.55 -14.27
N LEU A 88 1.04 5.91 -13.62
CA LEU A 88 2.34 6.53 -13.33
C LEU A 88 3.16 6.75 -14.61
N MET A 89 3.19 5.75 -15.49
CA MET A 89 3.95 5.82 -16.75
C MET A 89 3.41 6.89 -17.70
N GLU A 90 2.09 7.02 -17.81
CA GLU A 90 1.44 8.04 -18.66
C GLU A 90 1.82 9.46 -18.24
N GLN A 91 2.00 9.70 -16.94
CA GLN A 91 2.39 11.01 -16.41
C GLN A 91 3.87 11.33 -16.63
N LYS A 92 4.67 10.40 -17.19
CA LYS A 92 6.12 10.55 -17.42
C LYS A 92 6.90 11.02 -16.18
N SER A 93 6.36 10.72 -15.01
CA SER A 93 6.91 11.12 -13.73
C SER A 93 7.44 9.90 -12.98
N GLU A 94 8.46 10.12 -12.16
CA GLU A 94 8.96 9.07 -11.29
C GLU A 94 7.91 8.73 -10.21
N GLY A 95 7.53 7.47 -10.11
CA GLY A 95 6.60 6.98 -9.10
C GLY A 95 7.32 6.70 -7.78
N TYR A 96 6.61 6.95 -6.69
CA TYR A 96 7.10 6.72 -5.33
C TYR A 96 6.09 5.95 -4.51
N ILE A 97 6.59 5.23 -3.51
CA ILE A 97 5.80 4.80 -2.35
C ILE A 97 6.20 5.61 -1.13
N LEU A 98 5.29 5.79 -0.18
CA LEU A 98 5.63 6.32 1.14
C LEU A 98 5.67 5.18 2.16
N ALA A 99 6.87 4.78 2.54
CA ALA A 99 7.06 3.78 3.58
C ALA A 99 7.10 4.44 4.96
N ARG A 100 6.47 3.78 5.93
CA ARG A 100 6.52 4.19 7.33
C ARG A 100 7.81 3.70 7.98
N ILE A 101 8.45 4.56 8.73
CA ILE A 101 9.61 4.19 9.54
C ILE A 101 9.39 4.62 10.99
N ILE A 102 10.07 3.95 11.91
CA ILE A 102 10.14 4.37 13.31
C ILE A 102 11.52 4.98 13.55
N ARG A 103 11.54 6.26 13.88
CA ARG A 103 12.77 6.98 14.22
C ARG A 103 12.58 7.74 15.52
N GLY A 104 13.48 7.51 16.48
CA GLY A 104 13.41 8.20 17.78
C GLY A 104 12.08 8.02 18.53
N GLY A 105 11.37 6.93 18.26
CA GLY A 105 10.07 6.66 18.88
C GLY A 105 8.87 7.31 18.21
N THR A 106 9.08 8.03 17.10
CA THR A 106 8.03 8.63 16.27
C THR A 106 7.92 7.91 14.94
N ILE A 107 6.73 8.00 14.31
CA ILE A 107 6.52 7.53 12.95
C ILE A 107 6.95 8.64 12.00
N ALA A 108 7.78 8.29 11.04
CA ALA A 108 8.12 9.14 9.90
C ALA A 108 7.75 8.44 8.60
N TYR A 109 7.62 9.19 7.52
CA TYR A 109 7.35 8.68 6.19
C TYR A 109 8.50 8.99 5.27
N VAL A 110 8.91 7.99 4.53
CA VAL A 110 10.05 8.08 3.61
C VAL A 110 9.58 7.74 2.22
N PRO A 111 9.80 8.62 1.24
CA PRO A 111 9.54 8.31 -0.15
C PRO A 111 10.65 7.40 -0.70
N TYR A 112 10.25 6.24 -1.22
CA TYR A 112 11.12 5.35 -1.98
C TYR A 112 10.73 5.36 -3.44
N PRO A 113 11.67 5.61 -4.36
CA PRO A 113 11.39 5.56 -5.78
C PRO A 113 11.09 4.13 -6.22
N ILE A 114 10.12 3.99 -7.10
CA ILE A 114 9.80 2.73 -7.77
C ILE A 114 10.85 2.52 -8.86
N GLN A 115 11.66 1.48 -8.75
CA GLN A 115 12.71 1.16 -9.71
C GLN A 115 12.18 0.48 -10.96
N CYS A 116 11.30 -0.49 -10.74
CA CYS A 116 10.65 -1.18 -11.83
C CYS A 116 9.29 -1.72 -11.42
N SER A 117 8.49 -2.02 -12.41
CA SER A 117 7.23 -2.70 -12.26
C SER A 117 7.17 -3.88 -13.20
N LEU A 118 6.62 -4.99 -12.72
CA LEU A 118 6.45 -6.21 -13.49
C LEU A 118 4.95 -6.52 -13.52
N ARG A 119 4.35 -6.58 -14.73
CA ARG A 119 3.01 -7.11 -14.88
C ARG A 119 2.98 -8.61 -14.56
N TYR A 120 1.81 -9.05 -14.13
CA TYR A 120 1.60 -10.48 -13.93
C TYR A 120 1.84 -11.27 -15.23
N VAL A 121 2.69 -12.27 -15.13
CA VAL A 121 2.94 -13.25 -16.18
C VAL A 121 2.28 -14.55 -15.77
N ASP A 122 1.46 -15.13 -16.61
CA ASP A 122 0.85 -16.45 -16.34
C ASP A 122 1.95 -17.51 -16.35
N PRO A 123 2.24 -18.18 -15.23
CA PRO A 123 3.31 -19.14 -15.14
C PRO A 123 3.12 -20.39 -16.01
N ARG A 124 1.92 -20.56 -16.60
CA ARG A 124 1.61 -21.70 -17.49
C ARG A 124 1.93 -21.41 -18.96
N THR A 125 1.96 -20.16 -19.34
CA THR A 125 2.12 -19.73 -20.74
C THR A 125 3.33 -18.84 -20.96
N ASP A 126 4.00 -18.42 -19.88
CA ASP A 126 5.06 -17.41 -19.89
C ASP A 126 4.68 -16.10 -20.61
N ALA A 127 3.38 -15.88 -20.79
CA ALA A 127 2.84 -14.70 -21.44
C ALA A 127 2.27 -13.70 -20.44
N VAL A 128 2.40 -12.42 -20.75
CA VAL A 128 1.72 -11.36 -20.00
C VAL A 128 0.21 -11.52 -20.18
N ASN A 129 -0.49 -11.79 -19.09
CA ASN A 129 -1.94 -11.86 -19.12
C ASN A 129 -2.53 -10.46 -18.93
N LEU A 130 -2.90 -9.82 -20.04
CA LEU A 130 -3.47 -8.47 -20.03
C LEU A 130 -4.85 -8.37 -19.34
N ASN A 131 -5.52 -9.51 -19.15
CA ASN A 131 -6.80 -9.56 -18.43
C ASN A 131 -6.64 -9.60 -16.91
N VAL A 132 -5.43 -9.75 -16.42
CA VAL A 132 -5.13 -9.71 -14.98
C VAL A 132 -4.55 -8.35 -14.64
N ASP A 133 -5.33 -7.56 -13.90
CA ASP A 133 -4.94 -6.23 -13.43
C ASP A 133 -4.05 -6.34 -12.19
N LEU A 134 -2.89 -6.96 -12.34
CA LEU A 134 -1.93 -7.21 -11.27
C LEU A 134 -0.51 -6.84 -11.71
N ALA A 135 0.20 -6.14 -10.85
CA ALA A 135 1.60 -5.80 -11.02
C ALA A 135 2.38 -5.91 -9.71
N THR A 136 3.65 -6.21 -9.83
CA THR A 136 4.62 -6.13 -8.74
C THR A 136 5.45 -4.87 -8.91
N LEU A 137 5.60 -4.11 -7.83
CA LEU A 137 6.53 -2.98 -7.76
C LEU A 137 7.78 -3.41 -7.02
N ILE A 138 8.93 -2.96 -7.50
CA ILE A 138 10.22 -3.10 -6.84
C ILE A 138 10.71 -1.70 -6.51
N VAL A 139 10.98 -1.46 -5.24
CA VAL A 139 11.50 -0.17 -4.77
C VAL A 139 13.00 -0.22 -4.56
N SER A 140 13.64 0.93 -4.73
CA SER A 140 15.08 1.08 -4.54
C SER A 140 15.44 1.00 -3.06
N ALA A 141 15.76 -0.21 -2.61
CA ALA A 141 16.43 -0.38 -1.33
C ALA A 141 17.80 -1.03 -1.60
N LYS A 142 18.87 -0.29 -1.36
CA LYS A 142 20.22 -0.84 -1.53
C LYS A 142 20.62 -1.83 -0.43
N SER A 143 19.92 -1.83 0.69
CA SER A 143 20.08 -2.81 1.76
C SER A 143 18.80 -2.98 2.56
N THR A 144 18.62 -4.14 3.18
CA THR A 144 17.52 -4.41 4.12
C THR A 144 17.49 -3.46 5.32
N LYS A 145 18.57 -2.73 5.58
CA LYS A 145 18.65 -1.69 6.62
C LYS A 145 17.99 -0.38 6.20
N GLU A 146 17.78 -0.18 4.90
CA GLU A 146 17.13 1.03 4.34
C GLU A 146 15.63 0.88 4.22
N ILE A 147 15.10 -0.36 4.23
CA ILE A 147 13.69 -0.63 4.40
C ILE A 147 13.42 -0.69 5.90
N PRO A 148 12.64 0.24 6.41
CA PRO A 148 12.81 0.69 7.79
C PRO A 148 12.22 -0.20 8.86
N TYR A 149 11.47 -1.22 8.53
CA TYR A 149 10.96 -2.20 9.49
C TYR A 149 10.45 -3.45 8.78
N GLU A 150 10.49 -4.56 9.50
CA GLU A 150 9.87 -5.79 9.06
C GLU A 150 8.36 -5.59 8.98
N THR A 151 7.78 -5.77 7.80
CA THR A 151 6.33 -5.79 7.66
C THR A 151 5.77 -7.03 8.31
N PRO A 152 4.55 -6.95 8.86
CA PRO A 152 3.84 -8.14 9.28
C PRO A 152 3.74 -9.11 8.11
N ASN A 153 4.01 -10.39 8.35
CA ASN A 153 3.79 -11.42 7.35
C ASN A 153 2.34 -11.38 6.90
N ILE A 154 2.11 -11.06 5.63
CA ILE A 154 0.79 -11.12 5.03
C ILE A 154 0.39 -12.59 4.90
N ARG A 155 -0.80 -12.92 5.40
CA ARG A 155 -1.41 -14.21 5.15
C ARG A 155 -2.36 -14.07 3.98
N TRP A 156 -2.02 -14.72 2.87
CA TRP A 156 -2.92 -14.77 1.72
C TRP A 156 -4.13 -15.64 2.04
N GLY A 157 -5.31 -15.09 1.85
CA GLY A 157 -6.56 -15.82 1.98
C GLY A 157 -6.79 -16.74 0.78
N VAL A 158 -7.73 -17.65 0.96
CA VAL A 158 -8.19 -18.57 -0.10
C VAL A 158 -9.53 -18.07 -0.60
N SER A 159 -9.56 -17.39 -1.74
CA SER A 159 -10.76 -16.77 -2.29
C SER A 159 -11.91 -17.77 -2.55
N SER A 160 -11.61 -19.05 -2.76
CA SER A 160 -12.62 -20.09 -2.93
C SER A 160 -13.46 -20.36 -1.66
N LYS A 161 -13.02 -19.87 -0.51
CA LYS A 161 -13.77 -19.98 0.75
C LYS A 161 -14.77 -18.85 0.96
N LEU A 162 -14.71 -17.80 0.15
CA LEU A 162 -15.65 -16.68 0.23
C LEU A 162 -16.97 -17.06 -0.43
N GLY A 163 -18.08 -16.72 0.24
CA GLY A 163 -19.44 -16.82 -0.22
C GLY A 163 -20.13 -15.46 -0.34
N VAL A 164 -21.21 -15.40 -1.12
CA VAL A 164 -22.06 -14.21 -1.18
C VAL A 164 -22.69 -13.97 0.22
N GLY A 165 -22.62 -12.73 0.71
CA GLY A 165 -23.06 -12.36 2.04
C GLY A 165 -21.93 -12.32 3.09
N ASP A 166 -20.76 -12.87 2.81
CA ASP A 166 -19.63 -12.80 3.74
C ASP A 166 -19.18 -11.36 3.96
N GLN A 167 -18.93 -11.02 5.21
CA GLN A 167 -18.37 -9.72 5.58
C GLN A 167 -16.93 -9.59 5.12
N VAL A 168 -16.61 -8.43 4.54
CA VAL A 168 -15.28 -8.11 4.07
C VAL A 168 -14.93 -6.64 4.36
N ILE A 169 -13.65 -6.36 4.44
CA ILE A 169 -13.12 -5.00 4.56
C ILE A 169 -12.17 -4.75 3.40
N ILE A 170 -12.29 -3.55 2.80
CA ILE A 170 -11.30 -3.03 1.87
C ILE A 170 -10.47 -1.97 2.58
N GLY A 171 -9.15 -2.04 2.43
CA GLY A 171 -8.20 -1.04 2.91
C GLY A 171 -7.37 -0.47 1.78
N GLY A 172 -7.17 0.85 1.78
CA GLY A 172 -6.36 1.54 0.79
C GLY A 172 -6.25 3.04 1.05
N TYR A 173 -5.59 3.73 0.15
CA TYR A 173 -5.39 5.17 0.22
C TYR A 173 -6.25 5.86 -0.85
N PRO A 174 -7.29 6.62 -0.48
CA PRO A 174 -8.05 7.42 -1.43
C PRO A 174 -7.14 8.39 -2.17
N CYS A 175 -7.37 8.60 -3.47
CA CYS A 175 -6.52 9.43 -4.31
C CYS A 175 -6.67 10.92 -4.01
N GLY A 176 -5.65 11.68 -4.46
CA GLY A 176 -5.62 13.12 -4.47
C GLY A 176 -4.80 13.73 -3.34
N LYS A 177 -4.36 14.95 -3.57
CA LYS A 177 -3.59 15.76 -2.62
C LYS A 177 -4.39 16.10 -1.37
N GLU A 178 -5.68 16.32 -1.53
CA GLU A 178 -6.59 16.72 -0.45
C GLU A 178 -6.72 15.65 0.62
N MET A 179 -6.81 14.38 0.23
CA MET A 179 -6.85 13.27 1.19
C MET A 179 -5.51 13.10 1.92
N PHE A 180 -4.41 13.39 1.25
CA PHE A 180 -3.10 13.42 1.88
C PHE A 180 -3.01 14.54 2.93
N LEU A 181 -3.49 15.75 2.59
CA LEU A 181 -3.60 16.87 3.53
C LEU A 181 -4.46 16.52 4.74
N PHE A 182 -5.63 15.96 4.51
CA PHE A 182 -6.57 15.61 5.59
C PHE A 182 -5.96 14.61 6.57
N THR A 183 -5.24 13.59 6.08
CA THR A 183 -4.55 12.63 6.92
C THR A 183 -3.37 13.25 7.68
N MET A 184 -2.66 14.21 7.07
CA MET A 184 -1.53 14.90 7.70
C MET A 184 -1.96 15.94 8.73
N SER A 185 -3.00 16.73 8.45
CA SER A 185 -3.45 17.83 9.32
C SER A 185 -3.88 17.35 10.71
N ASN A 186 -4.36 16.14 10.83
CA ASN A 186 -4.88 15.63 12.10
C ASN A 186 -3.83 15.03 13.05
N ARG A 187 -2.65 14.58 12.60
CA ARG A 187 -1.56 14.05 13.47
C ARG A 187 -0.23 13.82 12.74
N GLY A 188 -0.05 14.30 11.52
CA GLY A 188 1.16 14.02 10.74
C GLY A 188 1.31 12.54 10.31
N VAL A 189 0.23 11.76 10.36
CA VAL A 189 0.25 10.32 10.08
C VAL A 189 -0.61 10.02 8.87
N VAL A 190 0.00 9.54 7.80
CA VAL A 190 -0.72 9.08 6.60
C VAL A 190 -1.26 7.68 6.87
N GLN A 191 -2.57 7.53 6.97
CA GLN A 191 -3.23 6.26 7.29
C GLN A 191 -4.10 5.78 6.12
N PRO A 192 -4.15 4.46 5.88
CA PRO A 192 -5.13 3.91 4.96
C PRO A 192 -6.55 4.09 5.51
N THR A 193 -7.48 4.25 4.60
CA THR A 193 -8.91 4.26 4.90
C THR A 193 -9.47 2.86 4.74
N PHE A 194 -10.40 2.48 5.63
CA PHE A 194 -11.04 1.17 5.61
C PHE A 194 -12.55 1.32 5.43
N TYR A 195 -13.10 0.48 4.56
CA TYR A 195 -14.53 0.38 4.32
C TYR A 195 -14.98 -1.06 4.52
N SER A 196 -16.09 -1.26 5.21
CA SER A 196 -16.70 -2.58 5.43
C SER A 196 -17.91 -2.78 4.54
N GLY A 197 -18.12 -4.00 4.11
CA GLY A 197 -19.29 -4.41 3.34
C GLY A 197 -19.38 -5.92 3.27
N ILE A 198 -20.09 -6.41 2.26
CA ILE A 198 -20.26 -7.84 2.01
C ILE A 198 -19.86 -8.21 0.59
N VAL A 199 -19.54 -9.47 0.38
CA VAL A 199 -19.47 -10.06 -0.95
C VAL A 199 -20.86 -10.05 -1.56
N SER A 200 -21.07 -9.28 -2.62
CA SER A 200 -22.39 -9.15 -3.27
C SER A 200 -22.56 -10.10 -4.46
N ALA A 201 -21.48 -10.49 -5.12
CA ALA A 201 -21.50 -11.51 -6.15
C ALA A 201 -20.12 -12.17 -6.29
N ILE A 202 -20.13 -13.40 -6.78
CA ILE A 202 -18.93 -14.11 -7.20
C ILE A 202 -19.16 -14.56 -8.63
N ILE A 203 -18.35 -14.03 -9.54
CA ILE A 203 -18.37 -14.41 -10.95
C ILE A 203 -17.32 -15.52 -11.08
N PRO A 204 -17.76 -16.79 -11.28
CA PRO A 204 -16.82 -17.89 -11.45
C PRO A 204 -16.05 -17.73 -12.76
N ALA A 205 -14.80 -18.18 -12.75
CA ALA A 205 -14.07 -18.38 -13.97
C ALA A 205 -14.81 -19.41 -14.84
N THR A 206 -15.08 -19.08 -16.09
CA THR A 206 -15.74 -20.00 -17.04
C THR A 206 -14.76 -21.03 -17.59
N LYS A 207 -13.46 -20.73 -17.48
CA LYS A 207 -12.36 -21.60 -17.89
C LYS A 207 -11.31 -21.66 -16.76
N PRO A 208 -10.54 -22.76 -16.65
CA PRO A 208 -9.50 -22.90 -15.64
C PRO A 208 -8.43 -21.80 -15.62
N GLN A 209 -8.28 -21.09 -16.75
CA GLN A 209 -7.30 -19.99 -16.92
C GLN A 209 -7.85 -18.63 -16.50
N GLU A 210 -9.16 -18.51 -16.29
CA GLU A 210 -9.79 -17.24 -15.98
C GLU A 210 -9.71 -16.95 -14.46
N THR A 211 -9.68 -15.66 -14.14
CA THR A 211 -9.68 -15.19 -12.78
C THR A 211 -11.11 -15.09 -12.24
N ARG A 212 -11.35 -15.59 -11.05
CA ARG A 212 -12.58 -15.34 -10.31
C ARG A 212 -12.68 -13.85 -9.98
N ILE A 213 -13.85 -13.27 -10.22
CA ILE A 213 -14.15 -11.88 -9.84
C ILE A 213 -15.04 -11.90 -8.62
N ILE A 214 -14.64 -11.16 -7.60
CA ILE A 214 -15.42 -10.97 -6.37
C ILE A 214 -15.94 -9.54 -6.37
N GLN A 215 -17.25 -9.42 -6.48
CA GLN A 215 -17.92 -8.13 -6.37
C GLN A 215 -18.29 -7.88 -4.90
N VAL A 216 -18.07 -6.68 -4.43
CA VAL A 216 -18.38 -6.27 -3.06
C VAL A 216 -19.31 -5.07 -3.02
N SER A 217 -20.09 -4.94 -1.95
CA SER A 217 -21.03 -3.83 -1.73
C SER A 217 -20.35 -2.60 -1.10
N ILE A 218 -19.11 -2.34 -1.48
CA ILE A 218 -18.29 -1.26 -0.91
C ILE A 218 -18.06 -0.22 -1.98
N PRO A 219 -18.34 1.07 -1.73
CA PRO A 219 -17.95 2.13 -2.65
C PRO A 219 -16.42 2.21 -2.71
N CYS A 220 -15.85 1.98 -3.90
CA CYS A 220 -14.43 2.16 -4.12
C CYS A 220 -14.15 3.59 -4.59
N LEU A 221 -13.32 4.29 -3.87
CA LEU A 221 -12.81 5.60 -4.26
C LEU A 221 -11.54 5.42 -5.13
N GLY A 222 -11.29 6.36 -6.02
CA GLY A 222 -10.02 6.42 -6.73
C GLY A 222 -8.85 6.37 -5.74
N GLY A 223 -7.72 5.77 -6.12
CA GLY A 223 -6.55 5.57 -5.25
C GLY A 223 -6.59 4.32 -4.37
N MET A 224 -7.76 3.72 -4.15
CA MET A 224 -7.85 2.45 -3.42
C MET A 224 -7.43 1.24 -4.28
N SER A 225 -7.27 1.42 -5.59
CA SER A 225 -6.76 0.41 -6.50
C SER A 225 -5.43 -0.15 -6.02
N GLY A 226 -5.30 -1.48 -5.98
CA GLY A 226 -4.13 -2.18 -5.44
C GLY A 226 -4.13 -2.35 -3.92
N GLY A 227 -5.17 -1.88 -3.23
CA GLY A 227 -5.39 -2.11 -1.81
C GLY A 227 -5.79 -3.55 -1.46
N ALA A 228 -6.00 -3.81 -0.18
CA ALA A 228 -6.33 -5.15 0.33
C ALA A 228 -7.82 -5.34 0.53
N LEU A 229 -8.34 -6.48 0.07
CA LEU A 229 -9.60 -7.05 0.52
C LEU A 229 -9.29 -8.13 1.55
N PHE A 230 -9.89 -8.09 2.72
CA PHE A 230 -9.58 -9.02 3.79
C PHE A 230 -10.79 -9.36 4.67
N ASP A 231 -10.70 -10.50 5.34
CA ASP A 231 -11.67 -10.96 6.32
C ASP A 231 -11.56 -10.12 7.61
N PRO A 232 -12.67 -9.58 8.17
CA PRO A 232 -12.62 -8.74 9.36
C PRO A 232 -12.16 -9.45 10.63
N LYS A 233 -12.19 -10.80 10.67
CA LYS A 233 -11.82 -11.60 11.84
C LYS A 233 -10.38 -12.10 11.79
N THR A 234 -9.90 -12.44 10.59
CA THR A 234 -8.61 -13.12 10.43
C THR A 234 -7.55 -12.26 9.72
N GLY A 235 -7.95 -11.34 8.90
CA GLY A 235 -7.09 -10.49 8.06
C GLY A 235 -6.81 -11.09 6.72
#